data_b011b8dc92b6dc6f862bc219a522a34e
#
_entry.id   b011b8dc92b6dc6f862bc219a522a34e
#
_cell.length_a   1.000
_cell.length_b   1.000
_cell.length_c   1.000
_cell.angle_alpha   90.00
_cell.angle_beta   90.00
_cell.angle_gamma   90.00
#
_symmetry.space_group_name_H-M   'P 1'
#
loop_
_entity.id
_entity.type
_entity.pdbx_description
1 polymer ?
#
loop_
_entity_poly.entity_id
_entity_poly.type
_entity_poly.pdbx_seq_one_letter_code
_entity_poly.pdbx_strand_id
1 'polypeptide(L)'
;MLKGDSKEYNLLAKWADQLSPRDFYLSVEIGVREGYGSHVIMENLKNKNHFHIGIDPYGDITYSHVDPQPGIAPRWTDFKGNVLYNPDGSFKTPTYPNSMKQTFLTAFNKHENFILYQLEDIEYFNAFGQGVPIYYKGQKNIINNYDFVHFDGPHTTAAVLHEALFFANRSNPGTRFVFDDIDTYEIEQITQALAHYDFYLIERGKNKMCLERSNGLQKS
;
A
#
# COMPACT_ATOMS: atom_id res chain seq x y z
N MET A 1 -11.16 18.23 -4.67
CA MET A 1 -10.92 17.66 -3.34
C MET A 1 -10.82 16.17 -3.51
N LEU A 2 -9.73 15.55 -3.06
CA LEU A 2 -9.55 14.10 -3.10
C LEU A 2 -10.64 13.42 -2.26
N LYS A 3 -11.11 12.28 -2.71
CA LYS A 3 -12.12 11.48 -1.98
C LYS A 3 -11.48 10.19 -1.51
N GLY A 4 -11.63 9.89 -0.22
CA GLY A 4 -11.31 8.60 0.32
C GLY A 4 -12.41 7.58 0.00
N ASP A 5 -12.03 6.38 -0.28
CA ASP A 5 -12.90 5.25 -0.58
C ASP A 5 -12.82 4.14 0.48
N SER A 6 -11.80 4.21 1.32
CA SER A 6 -11.62 3.36 2.48
C SER A 6 -12.16 4.03 3.77
N LYS A 7 -11.95 3.39 4.89
CA LYS A 7 -12.36 3.83 6.23
C LYS A 7 -11.12 4.02 7.12
N GLU A 8 -11.33 4.60 8.29
CA GLU A 8 -10.30 4.71 9.34
C GLU A 8 -9.01 5.45 8.91
N TYR A 9 -9.13 6.46 8.03
CA TYR A 9 -7.99 7.32 7.66
C TYR A 9 -7.39 8.08 8.84
N ASN A 10 -8.15 8.26 9.93
CA ASN A 10 -7.64 8.80 11.19
C ASN A 10 -6.60 7.87 11.85
N LEU A 11 -6.75 6.56 11.71
CA LEU A 11 -5.75 5.58 12.17
C LEU A 11 -4.52 5.62 11.29
N LEU A 12 -4.68 5.66 9.96
CA LEU A 12 -3.57 5.82 9.00
C LEU A 12 -2.75 7.08 9.32
N ALA A 13 -3.43 8.22 9.55
CA ALA A 13 -2.81 9.49 9.93
C ALA A 13 -2.01 9.36 11.24
N LYS A 14 -2.62 8.80 12.28
CA LYS A 14 -1.99 8.56 13.58
C LYS A 14 -0.73 7.72 13.44
N TRP A 15 -0.80 6.63 12.70
CA TRP A 15 0.34 5.71 12.55
C TRP A 15 1.49 6.30 11.73
N ALA A 16 1.19 7.13 10.72
CA ALA A 16 2.21 7.85 9.97
C ALA A 16 2.90 8.94 10.82
N ASP A 17 2.13 9.69 11.62
CA ASP A 17 2.67 10.74 12.49
C ASP A 17 3.61 10.17 13.57
N GLN A 18 3.27 9.03 14.14
CA GLN A 18 3.97 8.40 15.27
C GLN A 18 5.17 7.54 14.88
N LEU A 19 5.72 7.67 13.66
CA LEU A 19 6.95 6.96 13.28
C LEU A 19 8.13 7.36 14.16
N SER A 20 8.95 6.36 14.51
CA SER A 20 10.19 6.57 15.26
C SER A 20 11.11 7.54 14.53
N PRO A 21 11.83 8.47 15.23
CA PRO A 21 12.68 9.48 14.61
C PRO A 21 13.74 8.90 13.68
N ARG A 22 13.90 9.51 12.50
CA ARG A 22 14.90 9.19 11.47
C ARG A 22 15.31 10.45 10.71
N ASP A 23 16.50 10.42 10.11
CA ASP A 23 16.99 11.51 9.27
C ASP A 23 16.22 11.62 7.94
N PHE A 24 15.71 10.49 7.44
CA PHE A 24 14.93 10.42 6.22
C PHE A 24 13.92 9.28 6.32
N TYR A 25 12.75 9.47 5.74
CA TYR A 25 11.67 8.47 5.68
C TYR A 25 11.31 8.15 4.24
N LEU A 26 11.23 6.88 3.91
CA LEU A 26 10.63 6.41 2.67
C LEU A 26 9.29 5.75 2.99
N SER A 27 8.21 6.35 2.50
CA SER A 27 6.88 5.75 2.58
C SER A 27 6.40 5.27 1.21
N VAL A 28 5.54 4.27 1.20
CA VAL A 28 4.94 3.72 -0.01
C VAL A 28 3.48 3.35 0.21
N GLU A 29 2.65 3.53 -0.82
CA GLU A 29 1.28 3.03 -0.90
C GLU A 29 1.13 2.19 -2.16
N ILE A 30 0.55 0.99 -2.01
CA ILE A 30 0.10 0.14 -3.11
C ILE A 30 -1.41 0.30 -3.21
N GLY A 31 -1.92 0.58 -4.44
CA GLY A 31 -3.32 0.90 -4.64
C GLY A 31 -3.64 2.37 -4.31
N VAL A 32 -3.19 3.28 -5.17
CA VAL A 32 -3.27 4.74 -4.92
C VAL A 32 -4.64 5.32 -5.27
N ARG A 33 -5.27 4.85 -6.34
CA ARG A 33 -6.57 5.32 -6.85
C ARG A 33 -6.63 6.86 -7.03
N GLU A 34 -7.49 7.57 -6.28
CA GLU A 34 -7.54 9.05 -6.29
C GLU A 34 -6.44 9.69 -5.43
N GLY A 35 -5.70 8.92 -4.63
CA GLY A 35 -4.56 9.36 -3.83
C GLY A 35 -4.90 9.90 -2.44
N TYR A 36 -6.07 9.59 -1.90
CA TYR A 36 -6.41 10.10 -0.56
C TYR A 36 -5.55 9.46 0.53
N GLY A 37 -5.23 8.17 0.44
CA GLY A 37 -4.31 7.50 1.36
C GLY A 37 -2.91 8.12 1.30
N SER A 38 -2.34 8.28 0.09
CA SER A 38 -1.07 8.99 -0.13
C SER A 38 -1.10 10.40 0.47
N HIS A 39 -2.19 11.16 0.25
CA HIS A 39 -2.35 12.50 0.84
C HIS A 39 -2.30 12.46 2.37
N VAL A 40 -3.03 11.54 3.00
CA VAL A 40 -3.03 11.38 4.47
C VAL A 40 -1.64 11.05 4.99
N ILE A 41 -0.93 10.14 4.35
CA ILE A 41 0.45 9.77 4.73
C ILE A 41 1.37 10.99 4.62
N MET A 42 1.39 11.66 3.47
CA MET A 42 2.29 12.79 3.22
C MET A 42 1.99 13.99 4.13
N GLU A 43 0.72 14.30 4.40
CA GLU A 43 0.35 15.38 5.33
C GLU A 43 0.85 15.14 6.75
N ASN A 44 0.85 13.87 7.20
CA ASN A 44 1.33 13.52 8.53
C ASN A 44 2.86 13.34 8.61
N LEU A 45 3.52 13.25 7.46
CA LEU A 45 4.99 13.27 7.34
C LEU A 45 5.56 14.64 6.90
N LYS A 46 4.73 15.66 6.66
CA LYS A 46 5.16 16.94 6.05
C LYS A 46 6.25 17.70 6.82
N ASN A 47 6.32 17.52 8.13
CA ASN A 47 7.34 18.13 8.98
C ASN A 47 8.61 17.26 9.10
N LYS A 48 8.64 16.11 8.44
CA LYS A 48 9.75 15.17 8.41
C LYS A 48 10.44 15.24 7.04
N ASN A 49 11.71 14.92 7.00
CA ASN A 49 12.43 14.78 5.72
C ASN A 49 12.01 13.44 5.09
N HIS A 50 11.05 13.46 4.17
CA HIS A 50 10.45 12.24 3.62
C HIS A 50 10.28 12.29 2.11
N PHE A 51 10.14 11.11 1.52
CA PHE A 51 9.72 10.88 0.15
C PHE A 51 8.63 9.80 0.13
N HIS A 52 7.62 9.99 -0.72
CA HIS A 52 6.51 9.06 -0.85
C HIS A 52 6.46 8.44 -2.24
N ILE A 53 6.17 7.14 -2.30
CA ILE A 53 6.00 6.38 -3.53
C ILE A 53 4.56 5.89 -3.61
N GLY A 54 3.89 6.18 -4.70
CA GLY A 54 2.63 5.54 -5.07
C GLY A 54 2.87 4.46 -6.11
N ILE A 55 2.23 3.31 -5.97
CA ILE A 55 2.24 2.21 -6.93
C ILE A 55 0.81 1.89 -7.31
N ASP A 56 0.46 2.07 -8.58
CA ASP A 56 -0.89 1.80 -9.09
C ASP A 56 -0.84 1.63 -10.61
N PRO A 57 -1.26 0.51 -11.19
CA PRO A 57 -1.19 0.29 -12.63
C PRO A 57 -2.14 1.18 -13.43
N TYR A 58 -3.28 1.60 -12.87
CA TYR A 58 -4.37 2.28 -13.57
C TYR A 58 -4.75 1.65 -14.92
N GLY A 59 -5.99 1.81 -15.33
CA GLY A 59 -6.46 1.31 -16.62
C GLY A 59 -7.08 -0.09 -16.57
N ASP A 60 -6.95 -0.83 -17.66
CA ASP A 60 -7.52 -2.17 -17.77
C ASP A 60 -6.63 -3.20 -17.08
N ILE A 61 -6.95 -3.48 -15.82
CA ILE A 61 -6.27 -4.51 -15.03
C ILE A 61 -7.29 -5.55 -14.55
N THR A 62 -6.84 -6.79 -14.49
CA THR A 62 -7.62 -7.90 -13.96
C THR A 62 -7.11 -8.24 -12.57
N TYR A 63 -7.95 -8.06 -11.56
CA TYR A 63 -7.60 -8.40 -10.19
C TYR A 63 -8.77 -9.03 -9.44
N SER A 64 -8.47 -9.76 -8.37
CA SER A 64 -9.46 -10.35 -7.48
C SER A 64 -9.51 -9.56 -6.17
N HIS A 65 -10.71 -9.20 -5.74
CA HIS A 65 -10.93 -8.46 -4.49
C HIS A 65 -11.00 -9.34 -3.24
N VAL A 66 -11.12 -10.63 -3.42
CA VAL A 66 -11.24 -11.58 -2.31
C VAL A 66 -10.51 -12.87 -2.65
N ASP A 67 -10.12 -13.60 -1.63
CA ASP A 67 -9.52 -14.91 -1.81
C ASP A 67 -10.41 -15.86 -2.63
N PRO A 68 -9.83 -16.63 -3.56
CA PRO A 68 -10.57 -17.65 -4.29
C PRO A 68 -11.13 -18.68 -3.32
N GLN A 69 -12.44 -18.88 -3.35
CA GLN A 69 -13.07 -19.94 -2.58
C GLN A 69 -13.31 -21.18 -3.44
N PRO A 70 -13.13 -22.41 -2.91
CA PRO A 70 -13.39 -23.63 -3.65
C PRO A 70 -14.80 -23.65 -4.24
N GLY A 71 -14.90 -23.85 -5.55
CA GLY A 71 -16.17 -23.91 -6.27
C GLY A 71 -16.83 -22.55 -6.57
N ILE A 72 -16.21 -21.44 -6.21
CA ILE A 72 -16.68 -20.10 -6.54
C ILE A 72 -15.70 -19.49 -7.56
N ALA A 73 -16.23 -19.09 -8.72
CA ALA A 73 -15.42 -18.39 -9.72
C ALA A 73 -14.89 -17.05 -9.15
N PRO A 74 -13.68 -16.62 -9.55
CA PRO A 74 -13.16 -15.31 -9.17
C PRO A 74 -14.18 -14.21 -9.47
N ARG A 75 -14.43 -13.34 -8.50
CA ARG A 75 -15.38 -12.24 -8.66
C ARG A 75 -14.61 -10.98 -9.02
N TRP A 76 -14.90 -10.47 -10.19
CA TRP A 76 -14.41 -9.16 -10.63
C TRP A 76 -15.39 -8.09 -10.19
N THR A 77 -14.91 -7.11 -9.48
CA THR A 77 -15.76 -6.02 -8.97
C THR A 77 -15.27 -4.67 -9.50
N ASP A 78 -16.18 -3.71 -9.56
CA ASP A 78 -15.79 -2.31 -9.73
C ASP A 78 -15.26 -1.74 -8.38
N PHE A 79 -14.79 -0.50 -8.43
CA PHE A 79 -14.30 0.21 -7.23
C PHE A 79 -15.36 0.46 -6.13
N LYS A 80 -16.62 0.07 -6.37
CA LYS A 80 -17.73 0.10 -5.39
C LYS A 80 -18.05 -1.27 -4.84
N GLY A 81 -17.32 -2.31 -5.27
CA GLY A 81 -17.58 -3.69 -4.89
C GLY A 81 -18.69 -4.38 -5.68
N ASN A 82 -19.21 -3.78 -6.78
CA ASN A 82 -20.20 -4.43 -7.61
C ASN A 82 -19.53 -5.42 -8.58
N VAL A 83 -20.03 -6.66 -8.62
CA VAL A 83 -19.55 -7.65 -9.58
C VAL A 83 -19.86 -7.19 -11.00
N LEU A 84 -18.86 -7.20 -11.86
CA LEU A 84 -18.95 -6.77 -13.24
C LEU A 84 -19.17 -7.96 -14.17
N TYR A 85 -20.15 -7.82 -15.07
CA TYR A 85 -20.47 -8.81 -16.08
C TYR A 85 -20.44 -8.21 -17.49
N ASN A 86 -19.99 -9.00 -18.43
CA ASN A 86 -20.18 -8.74 -19.86
C ASN A 86 -21.64 -9.07 -20.26
N PRO A 87 -22.12 -8.58 -21.42
CA PRO A 87 -23.47 -8.89 -21.90
C PRO A 87 -23.77 -10.39 -22.09
N ASP A 88 -22.74 -11.21 -22.25
CA ASP A 88 -22.84 -12.66 -22.39
C ASP A 88 -22.88 -13.42 -21.03
N GLY A 89 -22.87 -12.66 -19.91
CA GLY A 89 -22.88 -13.19 -18.55
C GLY A 89 -21.51 -13.60 -18.03
N SER A 90 -20.43 -13.46 -18.80
CA SER A 90 -19.07 -13.64 -18.31
C SER A 90 -18.63 -12.49 -17.40
N PHE A 91 -17.62 -12.73 -16.55
CA PHE A 91 -17.06 -11.69 -15.71
C PHE A 91 -16.32 -10.64 -16.56
N LYS A 92 -16.52 -9.38 -16.21
CA LYS A 92 -15.83 -8.26 -16.86
C LYS A 92 -14.56 -7.90 -16.09
N THR A 93 -13.50 -7.63 -16.82
CA THR A 93 -12.26 -7.05 -16.25
C THR A 93 -12.56 -5.69 -15.65
N PRO A 94 -12.23 -5.42 -14.39
CA PRO A 94 -12.36 -4.10 -13.80
C PRO A 94 -11.41 -3.11 -14.48
N THR A 95 -11.88 -1.88 -14.62
CA THR A 95 -11.13 -0.78 -15.24
C THR A 95 -11.18 0.41 -14.31
N TYR A 96 -10.03 0.99 -14.01
CA TYR A 96 -9.99 2.25 -13.31
C TYR A 96 -10.48 3.38 -14.21
N PRO A 97 -11.41 4.23 -13.75
CA PRO A 97 -11.81 5.41 -14.50
C PRO A 97 -10.61 6.32 -14.76
N ASN A 98 -10.47 6.80 -16.01
CA ASN A 98 -9.40 7.73 -16.36
C ASN A 98 -9.39 9.00 -15.48
N SER A 99 -10.57 9.45 -15.03
CA SER A 99 -10.71 10.58 -14.11
C SER A 99 -10.01 10.39 -12.77
N MET A 100 -9.89 9.16 -12.26
CA MET A 100 -9.18 8.89 -11.01
C MET A 100 -7.71 9.24 -11.12
N LYS A 101 -7.03 8.74 -12.15
CA LYS A 101 -5.62 9.08 -12.43
C LYS A 101 -5.43 10.57 -12.64
N GLN A 102 -6.31 11.22 -13.42
CA GLN A 102 -6.21 12.65 -13.69
C GLN A 102 -6.43 13.48 -12.41
N THR A 103 -7.38 13.11 -11.58
CA THR A 103 -7.62 13.75 -10.28
C THR A 103 -6.38 13.65 -9.40
N PHE A 104 -5.80 12.45 -9.29
CA PHE A 104 -4.56 12.20 -8.57
C PHE A 104 -3.40 13.06 -9.10
N LEU A 105 -3.08 13.00 -10.39
CA LEU A 105 -2.00 13.77 -11.00
C LEU A 105 -2.15 15.27 -10.77
N THR A 106 -3.39 15.78 -10.84
CA THR A 106 -3.67 17.20 -10.57
C THR A 106 -3.40 17.58 -9.11
N ALA A 107 -3.72 16.71 -8.17
CA ALA A 107 -3.51 16.95 -6.74
C ALA A 107 -2.02 16.89 -6.36
N PHE A 108 -1.27 15.97 -6.97
CA PHE A 108 0.11 15.67 -6.59
C PHE A 108 1.19 16.36 -7.44
N ASN A 109 0.84 17.07 -8.50
CA ASN A 109 1.79 17.69 -9.44
C ASN A 109 2.75 18.73 -8.83
N LYS A 110 2.49 19.20 -7.62
CA LYS A 110 3.31 20.18 -6.89
C LYS A 110 4.22 19.56 -5.83
N HIS A 111 4.11 18.26 -5.60
CA HIS A 111 4.91 17.59 -4.59
C HIS A 111 6.25 17.13 -5.19
N GLU A 112 7.35 17.76 -4.77
CA GLU A 112 8.70 17.37 -5.20
C GLU A 112 9.19 16.07 -4.52
N ASN A 113 8.56 15.69 -3.42
CA ASN A 113 8.87 14.51 -2.61
C ASN A 113 7.91 13.34 -2.85
N PHE A 114 7.41 13.23 -4.07
CA PHE A 114 6.47 12.19 -4.49
C PHE A 114 6.80 11.66 -5.88
N ILE A 115 6.59 10.36 -6.09
CA ILE A 115 6.60 9.72 -7.41
C ILE A 115 5.49 8.67 -7.50
N LEU A 116 4.82 8.63 -8.66
CA LEU A 116 3.91 7.56 -9.04
C LEU A 116 4.62 6.59 -9.99
N TYR A 117 4.66 5.32 -9.61
CA TYR A 117 4.96 4.23 -10.52
C TYR A 117 3.66 3.63 -11.03
N GLN A 118 3.37 3.85 -12.32
CA GLN A 118 2.24 3.22 -12.99
C GLN A 118 2.63 1.79 -13.38
N LEU A 119 2.69 0.92 -12.40
CA LEU A 119 3.09 -0.47 -12.50
C LEU A 119 2.17 -1.32 -11.62
N GLU A 120 2.04 -2.59 -11.95
CA GLU A 120 1.58 -3.58 -10.97
C GLU A 120 2.66 -3.75 -9.88
N ASP A 121 2.26 -4.20 -8.70
CA ASP A 121 3.14 -4.45 -7.56
C ASP A 121 4.30 -5.38 -7.92
N ILE A 122 4.01 -6.50 -8.60
CA ILE A 122 5.02 -7.47 -9.03
C ILE A 122 6.04 -6.87 -10.04
N GLU A 123 5.59 -5.98 -10.92
CA GLU A 123 6.47 -5.27 -11.86
C GLU A 123 7.40 -4.32 -11.11
N TYR A 124 6.84 -3.59 -10.12
CA TYR A 124 7.62 -2.73 -9.24
C TYR A 124 8.67 -3.53 -8.47
N PHE A 125 8.32 -4.67 -7.90
CA PHE A 125 9.25 -5.52 -7.14
C PHE A 125 10.38 -6.05 -8.01
N ASN A 126 10.09 -6.45 -9.24
CA ASN A 126 11.08 -6.90 -10.20
C ASN A 126 12.04 -5.78 -10.63
N ALA A 127 11.50 -4.58 -10.87
CA ALA A 127 12.29 -3.43 -11.31
C ALA A 127 13.18 -2.86 -10.20
N PHE A 128 12.70 -2.83 -8.96
CA PHE A 128 13.33 -2.11 -7.86
C PHE A 128 13.77 -2.99 -6.69
N GLY A 129 13.93 -4.28 -6.92
CA GLY A 129 14.40 -5.22 -5.89
C GLY A 129 15.76 -4.88 -5.29
N GLN A 130 16.59 -4.11 -5.99
CA GLN A 130 17.90 -3.63 -5.52
C GLN A 130 17.87 -2.18 -5.02
N GLY A 131 16.71 -1.57 -4.96
CA GLY A 131 16.49 -0.21 -4.51
C GLY A 131 15.91 0.71 -5.57
N VAL A 132 15.23 1.74 -5.09
CA VAL A 132 14.55 2.76 -5.90
C VAL A 132 15.46 3.96 -6.07
N PRO A 133 15.73 4.42 -7.32
CA PRO A 133 16.41 5.68 -7.54
C PRO A 133 15.48 6.86 -7.23
N ILE A 134 15.81 7.64 -6.22
CA ILE A 134 15.07 8.84 -5.83
C ILE A 134 15.93 10.06 -6.13
N TYR A 135 15.36 11.01 -6.86
CA TYR A 135 15.95 12.33 -7.10
C TYR A 135 15.23 13.32 -6.18
N TYR A 136 15.92 13.72 -5.13
CA TYR A 136 15.34 14.60 -4.15
C TYR A 136 16.39 15.61 -3.65
N LYS A 137 15.98 16.88 -3.54
CA LYS A 137 16.88 18.01 -3.13
C LYS A 137 18.17 18.05 -3.95
N GLY A 138 18.07 17.83 -5.25
CA GLY A 138 19.20 17.89 -6.18
C GLY A 138 20.18 16.71 -6.11
N GLN A 139 19.86 15.67 -5.35
CA GLN A 139 20.69 14.48 -5.22
C GLN A 139 19.98 13.23 -5.68
N LYS A 140 20.72 12.32 -6.31
CA LYS A 140 20.28 10.96 -6.60
C LYS A 140 20.68 10.03 -5.46
N ASN A 141 19.71 9.34 -4.90
CA ASN A 141 19.90 8.30 -3.90
C ASN A 141 19.28 6.99 -4.41
N ILE A 142 19.86 5.86 -4.08
CA ILE A 142 19.25 4.55 -4.27
C ILE A 142 18.87 4.05 -2.88
N ILE A 143 17.58 3.97 -2.60
CA ILE A 143 17.04 3.62 -1.29
C ILE A 143 16.30 2.29 -1.42
N ASN A 144 16.60 1.35 -0.52
CA ASN A 144 15.98 0.04 -0.48
C ASN A 144 15.35 -0.31 0.87
N ASN A 145 15.27 0.64 1.80
CA ASN A 145 14.62 0.46 3.08
C ASN A 145 13.41 1.38 3.17
N TYR A 146 12.28 0.81 3.55
CA TYR A 146 11.00 1.51 3.69
C TYR A 146 10.66 1.66 5.16
N ASP A 147 10.10 2.82 5.52
CA ASP A 147 9.76 3.16 6.91
C ASP A 147 8.26 3.09 7.17
N PHE A 148 7.44 3.25 6.13
CA PHE A 148 6.00 3.17 6.21
C PHE A 148 5.42 2.58 4.92
N VAL A 149 4.64 1.51 5.03
CA VAL A 149 4.01 0.83 3.89
C VAL A 149 2.51 0.72 4.13
N HIS A 150 1.71 1.22 3.19
CA HIS A 150 0.27 1.08 3.16
C HIS A 150 -0.14 0.12 2.06
N PHE A 151 -0.77 -1.00 2.44
CA PHE A 151 -1.26 -2.05 1.55
C PHE A 151 -2.74 -1.81 1.32
N ASP A 152 -3.11 -1.21 0.20
CA ASP A 152 -4.47 -0.86 -0.22
C ASP A 152 -4.72 -1.24 -1.71
N GLY A 153 -3.96 -2.24 -2.18
CA GLY A 153 -3.96 -2.74 -3.56
C GLY A 153 -4.77 -4.03 -3.73
N PRO A 154 -4.15 -5.15 -4.12
CA PRO A 154 -4.81 -6.45 -4.20
C PRO A 154 -5.34 -6.91 -2.84
N HIS A 155 -6.52 -7.54 -2.82
CA HIS A 155 -7.18 -7.99 -1.59
C HIS A 155 -7.28 -9.51 -1.53
N THR A 156 -6.21 -10.21 -1.94
CA THR A 156 -6.09 -11.67 -1.73
C THR A 156 -4.93 -11.95 -0.78
N THR A 157 -5.06 -12.97 0.05
CA THR A 157 -4.02 -13.38 1.01
C THR A 157 -2.68 -13.60 0.33
N ALA A 158 -2.66 -14.26 -0.82
CA ALA A 158 -1.42 -14.55 -1.56
C ALA A 158 -0.72 -13.27 -2.05
N ALA A 159 -1.47 -12.32 -2.62
CA ALA A 159 -0.92 -11.07 -3.12
C ALA A 159 -0.39 -10.20 -1.97
N VAL A 160 -1.24 -9.94 -0.96
CA VAL A 160 -0.84 -9.10 0.20
C VAL A 160 0.32 -9.72 0.98
N LEU A 161 0.37 -11.07 1.10
CA LEU A 161 1.52 -11.75 1.71
C LEU A 161 2.80 -11.54 0.88
N HIS A 162 2.72 -11.65 -0.45
CA HIS A 162 3.88 -11.42 -1.32
C HIS A 162 4.41 -9.99 -1.21
N GLU A 163 3.52 -9.00 -1.23
CA GLU A 163 3.85 -7.60 -1.02
C GLU A 163 4.52 -7.39 0.35
N ALA A 164 3.88 -7.88 1.41
CA ALA A 164 4.38 -7.73 2.77
C ALA A 164 5.77 -8.34 2.95
N LEU A 165 6.04 -9.51 2.37
CA LEU A 165 7.35 -10.15 2.43
C LEU A 165 8.42 -9.39 1.64
N PHE A 166 8.07 -8.79 0.49
CA PHE A 166 8.99 -7.92 -0.25
C PHE A 166 9.46 -6.75 0.61
N PHE A 167 8.53 -6.06 1.28
CA PHE A 167 8.87 -4.92 2.12
C PHE A 167 9.47 -5.32 3.46
N ALA A 168 9.10 -6.47 4.05
CA ALA A 168 9.70 -6.96 5.30
C ALA A 168 11.21 -7.20 5.17
N ASN A 169 11.64 -7.73 4.01
CA ASN A 169 13.06 -7.87 3.69
C ASN A 169 13.79 -6.53 3.50
N ARG A 170 13.05 -5.43 3.38
CA ARG A 170 13.54 -4.07 3.10
C ARG A 170 13.06 -3.06 4.14
N SER A 171 12.96 -3.49 5.36
CA SER A 171 12.53 -2.64 6.47
C SER A 171 13.54 -2.66 7.61
N ASN A 172 13.58 -1.56 8.35
CA ASN A 172 14.39 -1.43 9.55
C ASN A 172 13.51 -1.51 10.81
N PRO A 173 14.08 -1.72 12.00
CA PRO A 173 13.32 -1.56 13.24
C PRO A 173 12.57 -0.23 13.29
N GLY A 174 11.30 -0.25 13.73
CA GLY A 174 10.39 0.90 13.74
C GLY A 174 9.67 1.16 12.41
N THR A 175 9.91 0.35 11.36
CA THR A 175 9.09 0.35 10.14
C THR A 175 7.67 -0.08 10.47
N ARG A 176 6.68 0.62 9.92
CA ARG A 176 5.26 0.30 10.06
C ARG A 176 4.64 -0.19 8.78
N PHE A 177 3.87 -1.26 8.91
CA PHE A 177 3.02 -1.82 7.87
C PHE A 177 1.57 -1.58 8.24
N VAL A 178 0.83 -0.93 7.35
CA VAL A 178 -0.60 -0.69 7.51
C VAL A 178 -1.35 -1.46 6.43
N PHE A 179 -2.20 -2.36 6.86
CA PHE A 179 -3.07 -3.17 6.00
C PHE A 179 -4.46 -2.58 5.97
N ASP A 180 -5.02 -2.41 4.77
CA ASP A 180 -6.41 -2.01 4.57
C ASP A 180 -7.29 -3.22 4.27
N ASP A 181 -8.61 -3.05 4.41
CA ASP A 181 -9.64 -4.06 4.10
C ASP A 181 -9.32 -5.46 4.67
N ILE A 182 -8.84 -5.49 5.94
CA ILE A 182 -8.37 -6.71 6.65
C ILE A 182 -9.45 -7.78 6.85
N ASP A 183 -10.68 -7.54 6.45
CA ASP A 183 -11.79 -8.49 6.45
C ASP A 183 -11.98 -9.21 5.09
N THR A 184 -11.16 -8.87 4.08
CA THR A 184 -11.26 -9.45 2.72
C THR A 184 -10.27 -10.59 2.47
N TYR A 185 -9.26 -10.77 3.32
CA TYR A 185 -8.20 -11.78 3.21
C TYR A 185 -7.77 -12.31 4.60
N GLU A 186 -6.99 -13.40 4.61
CA GLU A 186 -6.54 -14.06 5.86
C GLU A 186 -5.39 -13.29 6.51
N ILE A 187 -5.72 -12.16 7.15
CA ILE A 187 -4.72 -11.26 7.77
C ILE A 187 -3.90 -11.97 8.87
N GLU A 188 -4.48 -12.94 9.57
CA GLU A 188 -3.80 -13.73 10.59
C GLU A 188 -2.64 -14.55 10.01
N GLN A 189 -2.78 -15.09 8.80
CA GLN A 189 -1.70 -15.79 8.09
C GLN A 189 -0.55 -14.83 7.75
N ILE A 190 -0.88 -13.60 7.33
CA ILE A 190 0.10 -12.58 7.01
C ILE A 190 0.87 -12.16 8.26
N THR A 191 0.16 -11.92 9.37
CA THR A 191 0.79 -11.54 10.64
C THR A 191 1.71 -12.64 11.19
N GLN A 192 1.33 -13.90 11.06
CA GLN A 192 2.19 -15.04 11.45
C GLN A 192 3.46 -15.08 10.61
N ALA A 193 3.37 -14.86 9.29
CA ALA A 193 4.55 -14.81 8.44
C ALA A 193 5.46 -13.62 8.80
N LEU A 194 4.88 -12.44 9.06
CA LEU A 194 5.63 -11.24 9.42
C LEU A 194 6.27 -11.31 10.81
N ALA A 195 5.75 -12.13 11.73
CA ALA A 195 6.38 -12.38 13.03
C ALA A 195 7.81 -12.97 12.89
N HIS A 196 8.11 -13.71 11.80
CA HIS A 196 9.46 -14.18 11.49
C HIS A 196 10.43 -13.05 11.07
N TYR A 197 9.90 -11.87 10.77
CA TYR A 197 10.64 -10.64 10.47
C TYR A 197 10.60 -9.64 11.62
N ASP A 198 10.27 -10.10 12.83
CA ASP A 198 10.15 -9.32 14.05
C ASP A 198 9.05 -8.23 14.02
N PHE A 199 8.02 -8.38 13.17
CA PHE A 199 6.84 -7.51 13.20
C PHE A 199 5.86 -7.97 14.29
N TYR A 200 5.27 -7.01 14.98
CA TYR A 200 4.25 -7.24 16.02
C TYR A 200 3.09 -6.23 15.86
N LEU A 201 1.93 -6.62 16.38
CA LEU A 201 0.73 -5.81 16.30
C LEU A 201 0.86 -4.56 17.20
N ILE A 202 0.65 -3.38 16.60
CA ILE A 202 0.53 -2.11 17.33
C ILE A 202 -0.94 -1.83 17.65
N GLU A 203 -1.81 -1.90 16.65
CA GLU A 203 -3.22 -1.58 16.81
C GLU A 203 -4.04 -2.21 15.67
N ARG A 204 -5.26 -2.61 15.99
CA ARG A 204 -6.23 -3.13 15.02
C ARG A 204 -7.51 -2.31 15.11
N GLY A 205 -7.92 -1.72 13.99
CA GLY A 205 -9.24 -1.15 13.76
C GLY A 205 -10.23 -2.19 13.23
N LYS A 206 -11.29 -1.73 12.62
CA LYS A 206 -12.27 -2.60 11.93
C LYS A 206 -11.80 -2.98 10.53
N ASN A 207 -11.28 -1.99 9.78
CA ASN A 207 -10.82 -2.17 8.41
C ASN A 207 -9.30 -2.14 8.28
N LYS A 208 -8.60 -1.49 9.24
CA LYS A 208 -7.16 -1.31 9.16
C LYS A 208 -6.43 -1.95 10.32
N MET A 209 -5.21 -2.39 10.06
CA MET A 209 -4.31 -2.93 11.08
C MET A 209 -2.90 -2.40 10.87
N CYS A 210 -2.20 -2.09 11.97
CA CYS A 210 -0.82 -1.64 11.96
C CYS A 210 0.09 -2.63 12.68
N LEU A 211 1.13 -3.07 11.98
CA LEU A 211 2.26 -3.81 12.56
C LEU A 211 3.50 -2.91 12.56
N GLU A 212 4.39 -3.11 13.53
CA GLU A 212 5.68 -2.43 13.59
C GLU A 212 6.80 -3.45 13.74
N ARG A 213 7.93 -3.22 13.08
CA ARG A 213 9.13 -4.04 13.24
C ARG A 213 9.87 -3.67 14.52
N SER A 214 10.11 -4.65 15.39
CA SER A 214 10.83 -4.46 16.65
C SER A 214 12.34 -4.33 16.47
N ASN A 215 13.02 -3.84 17.51
CA ASN A 215 14.48 -3.76 17.56
C ASN A 215 15.17 -5.10 17.89
N GLY A 216 14.46 -6.23 17.79
CA GLY A 216 15.03 -7.56 18.06
C GLY A 216 15.29 -7.89 19.55
N LEU A 217 14.80 -7.07 20.49
CA LEU A 217 15.04 -7.24 21.93
C LEU A 217 13.82 -7.67 22.76
N GLN A 218 12.72 -8.10 22.11
CA GLN A 218 11.55 -8.62 22.84
C GLN A 218 11.33 -10.11 22.57
N LYS A 219 12.34 -10.94 22.84
CA LYS A 219 12.13 -12.36 23.15
C LYS A 219 12.34 -12.53 24.66
N SER A 220 11.32 -12.20 25.43
CA SER A 220 11.23 -12.61 26.82
C SER A 220 10.15 -13.65 27.00
#